data_0c1fca38190eb544b4022952b38ad501
#
_entry.id   0c1fca38190eb544b4022952b38ad501
#
_cell.length_a   1.000
_cell.length_b   1.000
_cell.length_c   1.000
_cell.angle_alpha   90.00
_cell.angle_beta   90.00
_cell.angle_gamma   90.00
#
_symmetry.space_group_name_H-M   'P 1'
#
loop_
_entity.id
_entity.type
_entity.pdbx_description
1 polymer ?
#
loop_
_entity_poly.entity_id
_entity_poly.type
_entity_poly.pdbx_seq_one_letter_code
_entity_poly.pdbx_strand_id
1 'polypeptide(L)'
;LRIISGIFWAILGIAIVLALAIVLLPSNVFLAISNYLQIIAAIAGAIAFVYAYYRYGRPDCLLYAAGAFGLWGASNSAWYVNTILGRRNEVFPGLIDIGIIASIFLLTVAYQHAFPRKRVAGNILLGILAVTLIVPLAILITRGISLQTLMTFLYFFACGSLLIIGLIHSLGEYPPILPGTLLFAIAFMIYPIRETFFLVNPFLNVIGVFVFSGLSLIVIGLIPACKKIASMALPATLP
;
A
#
# COMPACT_ATOMS: atom_id res chain seq x y z
N LEU A 1 -10.05 18.83 5.68
CA LEU A 1 -9.23 18.30 4.59
C LEU A 1 -7.85 18.95 4.51
N ARG A 2 -7.70 20.28 4.62
CA ARG A 2 -6.38 20.95 4.61
C ARG A 2 -5.47 20.43 5.72
N ILE A 3 -5.99 20.22 6.93
CA ILE A 3 -5.23 19.66 8.06
C ILE A 3 -4.80 18.22 7.75
N ILE A 4 -5.72 17.38 7.28
CA ILE A 4 -5.42 15.98 6.91
C ILE A 4 -4.33 15.95 5.82
N SER A 5 -4.50 16.75 4.76
CA SER A 5 -3.48 16.87 3.71
C SER A 5 -2.13 17.33 4.29
N GLY A 6 -2.11 18.31 5.20
CA GLY A 6 -0.89 18.80 5.85
C GLY A 6 -0.15 17.71 6.62
N ILE A 7 -0.87 16.85 7.35
CA ILE A 7 -0.28 15.71 8.08
C ILE A 7 0.44 14.76 7.11
N PHE A 8 -0.21 14.39 6.01
CA PHE A 8 0.40 13.45 5.05
C PHE A 8 1.57 14.07 4.27
N TRP A 9 1.56 15.36 3.98
CA TRP A 9 2.72 16.06 3.43
C TRP A 9 3.88 16.12 4.42
N ALA A 10 3.61 16.30 5.73
CA ALA A 10 4.64 16.19 6.77
C ALA A 10 5.24 14.78 6.84
N ILE A 11 4.41 13.73 6.78
CA ILE A 11 4.88 12.35 6.73
C ILE A 11 5.80 12.13 5.51
N LEU A 12 5.45 12.66 4.35
CA LEU A 12 6.31 12.58 3.15
C LEU A 12 7.64 13.32 3.32
N GLY A 13 7.64 14.49 3.98
CA GLY A 13 8.87 15.20 4.32
C GLY A 13 9.78 14.36 5.23
N ILE A 14 9.20 13.71 6.24
CA ILE A 14 9.93 12.78 7.13
C ILE A 14 10.44 11.57 6.33
N ALA A 15 9.68 11.07 5.36
CA ALA A 15 10.11 9.97 4.51
C ALA A 15 11.38 10.29 3.73
N ILE A 16 11.47 11.50 3.16
CA ILE A 16 12.67 11.94 2.43
C ILE A 16 13.87 11.99 3.38
N VAL A 17 13.70 12.60 4.56
CA VAL A 17 14.76 12.68 5.57
C VAL A 17 15.24 11.30 6.00
N LEU A 18 14.33 10.38 6.26
CA LEU A 18 14.67 8.99 6.63
C LEU A 18 15.35 8.24 5.48
N ALA A 19 14.91 8.42 4.24
CA ALA A 19 15.57 7.80 3.09
C ALA A 19 17.02 8.26 2.95
N LEU A 20 17.29 9.52 3.20
CA LEU A 20 18.66 10.08 3.22
C LEU A 20 19.46 9.59 4.44
N ALA A 21 18.82 9.38 5.57
CA ALA A 21 19.45 8.95 6.81
C ALA A 21 19.68 7.43 6.90
N ILE A 22 19.28 6.64 5.92
CA ILE A 22 19.37 5.17 5.96
C ILE A 22 20.80 4.65 6.23
N VAL A 23 21.81 5.40 5.76
CA VAL A 23 23.23 5.06 5.93
C VAL A 23 23.77 5.56 7.27
N LEU A 24 23.12 6.57 7.86
CA LEU A 24 23.61 7.27 9.06
C LEU A 24 23.00 6.71 10.35
N LEU A 25 21.81 6.16 10.29
CA LEU A 25 21.10 5.65 11.46
C LEU A 25 21.41 4.16 11.70
N PRO A 26 21.55 3.73 12.97
CA PRO A 26 21.56 2.31 13.28
C PRO A 26 20.30 1.60 12.75
N SER A 27 20.46 0.41 12.16
CA SER A 27 19.38 -0.31 11.47
C SER A 27 18.15 -0.57 12.36
N ASN A 28 18.35 -0.84 13.65
CA ASN A 28 17.26 -1.03 14.60
C ASN A 28 16.46 0.24 14.87
N VAL A 29 17.13 1.40 14.96
CA VAL A 29 16.48 2.72 15.15
C VAL A 29 15.70 3.09 13.89
N PHE A 30 16.33 2.92 12.72
CA PHE A 30 15.68 3.17 11.43
C PHE A 30 14.41 2.32 11.26
N LEU A 31 14.49 1.01 11.52
CA LEU A 31 13.36 0.09 11.43
C LEU A 31 12.24 0.48 12.41
N ALA A 32 12.58 0.82 13.66
CA ALA A 32 11.58 1.25 14.63
C ALA A 32 10.83 2.49 14.15
N ILE A 33 11.54 3.53 13.73
CA ILE A 33 10.92 4.77 13.22
C ILE A 33 10.06 4.50 12.01
N SER A 34 10.57 3.75 11.02
CA SER A 34 9.82 3.46 9.79
C SER A 34 8.54 2.66 10.07
N ASN A 35 8.59 1.67 10.98
CA ASN A 35 7.42 0.89 11.37
C ASN A 35 6.37 1.72 12.10
N TYR A 36 6.78 2.59 13.03
CA TYR A 36 5.85 3.52 13.68
C TYR A 36 5.16 4.43 12.67
N LEU A 37 5.91 5.01 11.72
CA LEU A 37 5.34 5.88 10.70
C LEU A 37 4.38 5.15 9.77
N GLN A 38 4.66 3.89 9.44
CA GLN A 38 3.74 3.04 8.68
C GLN A 38 2.41 2.84 9.42
N ILE A 39 2.47 2.50 10.71
CA ILE A 39 1.27 2.29 11.54
C ILE A 39 0.48 3.59 11.66
N ILE A 40 1.15 4.71 11.94
CA ILE A 40 0.52 6.03 12.04
C ILE A 40 -0.14 6.42 10.72
N ALA A 41 0.56 6.27 9.59
CA ALA A 41 0.02 6.60 8.27
C ALA A 41 -1.22 5.75 7.93
N ALA A 42 -1.20 4.46 8.28
CA ALA A 42 -2.34 3.58 8.04
C ALA A 42 -3.54 3.92 8.92
N ILE A 43 -3.35 4.07 10.23
CA ILE A 43 -4.46 4.39 11.15
C ILE A 43 -5.02 5.78 10.84
N ALA A 44 -4.17 6.79 10.66
CA ALA A 44 -4.60 8.13 10.29
C ALA A 44 -5.33 8.14 8.93
N GLY A 45 -4.85 7.35 7.97
CA GLY A 45 -5.50 7.15 6.68
C GLY A 45 -6.87 6.52 6.81
N ALA A 46 -7.01 5.44 7.59
CA ALA A 46 -8.29 4.79 7.85
C ALA A 46 -9.30 5.78 8.46
N ILE A 47 -8.88 6.55 9.48
CA ILE A 47 -9.72 7.58 10.11
C ILE A 47 -10.09 8.66 9.09
N ALA A 48 -9.15 9.12 8.27
CA ALA A 48 -9.39 10.13 7.25
C ALA A 48 -10.42 9.64 6.20
N PHE A 49 -10.34 8.38 5.77
CA PHE A 49 -11.30 7.79 4.84
C PHE A 49 -12.70 7.62 5.48
N VAL A 50 -12.78 7.17 6.74
CA VAL A 50 -14.06 7.09 7.48
C VAL A 50 -14.69 8.48 7.61
N TYR A 51 -13.91 9.48 8.00
CA TYR A 51 -14.38 10.86 8.08
C TYR A 51 -14.89 11.36 6.72
N ALA A 52 -14.11 11.14 5.65
CA ALA A 52 -14.48 11.54 4.31
C ALA A 52 -15.73 10.79 3.82
N TYR A 53 -15.88 9.51 4.14
CA TYR A 53 -17.07 8.71 3.84
C TYR A 53 -18.35 9.35 4.37
N TYR A 54 -18.39 9.70 5.65
CA TYR A 54 -19.55 10.38 6.22
C TYR A 54 -19.75 11.80 5.69
N ARG A 55 -18.66 12.48 5.36
CA ARG A 55 -18.71 13.89 4.90
C ARG A 55 -19.18 14.04 3.46
N TYR A 56 -18.97 13.03 2.59
CA TYR A 56 -19.21 13.11 1.15
C TYR A 56 -20.34 12.23 0.65
N GLY A 57 -21.30 11.88 1.47
CA GLY A 57 -22.49 11.14 1.03
C GLY A 57 -22.26 9.64 0.88
N ARG A 58 -21.28 9.11 1.60
CA ARG A 58 -21.00 7.66 1.75
C ARG A 58 -20.60 6.92 0.47
N PRO A 59 -19.65 7.41 -0.32
CA PRO A 59 -19.19 6.69 -1.50
C PRO A 59 -18.40 5.44 -1.10
N ASP A 60 -18.73 4.28 -1.69
CA ASP A 60 -18.16 2.97 -1.36
C ASP A 60 -16.64 2.90 -1.46
N CYS A 61 -16.04 3.63 -2.41
CA CYS A 61 -14.59 3.70 -2.55
C CYS A 61 -13.87 4.13 -1.25
N LEU A 62 -14.47 5.03 -0.47
CA LEU A 62 -13.90 5.48 0.80
C LEU A 62 -14.06 4.42 1.90
N LEU A 63 -15.12 3.63 1.87
CA LEU A 63 -15.31 2.53 2.82
C LEU A 63 -14.30 1.42 2.57
N TYR A 64 -14.11 1.02 1.30
CA TYR A 64 -13.09 0.02 0.93
C TYR A 64 -11.68 0.51 1.25
N ALA A 65 -11.36 1.77 0.99
CA ALA A 65 -10.08 2.37 1.35
C ALA A 65 -9.87 2.41 2.87
N ALA A 66 -10.89 2.76 3.64
CA ALA A 66 -10.84 2.72 5.11
C ALA A 66 -10.57 1.30 5.63
N GLY A 67 -11.27 0.31 5.08
CA GLY A 67 -11.05 -1.11 5.39
C GLY A 67 -9.63 -1.56 5.04
N ALA A 68 -9.11 -1.20 3.87
CA ALA A 68 -7.76 -1.52 3.45
C ALA A 68 -6.71 -0.96 4.43
N PHE A 69 -6.79 0.32 4.74
CA PHE A 69 -5.86 0.99 5.64
C PHE A 69 -5.99 0.51 7.09
N GLY A 70 -7.23 0.27 7.56
CA GLY A 70 -7.48 -0.27 8.89
C GLY A 70 -6.93 -1.68 9.06
N LEU A 71 -7.18 -2.56 8.10
CA LEU A 71 -6.67 -3.93 8.12
C LEU A 71 -5.14 -3.97 8.03
N TRP A 72 -4.54 -3.13 7.17
CA TRP A 72 -3.10 -3.02 7.08
C TRP A 72 -2.49 -2.50 8.38
N GLY A 73 -3.06 -1.44 8.96
CA GLY A 73 -2.61 -0.88 10.23
C GLY A 73 -2.70 -1.87 11.39
N ALA A 74 -3.80 -2.65 11.46
CA ALA A 74 -3.97 -3.70 12.46
C ALA A 74 -2.93 -4.81 12.30
N SER A 75 -2.71 -5.30 11.07
CA SER A 75 -1.73 -6.34 10.76
C SER A 75 -0.31 -5.91 11.11
N ASN A 76 0.08 -4.68 10.74
CA ASN A 76 1.41 -4.15 11.03
C ASN A 76 1.61 -3.87 12.54
N SER A 77 0.56 -3.44 13.23
CA SER A 77 0.58 -3.26 14.69
C SER A 77 0.75 -4.59 15.41
N ALA A 78 0.04 -5.63 14.98
CA ALA A 78 0.18 -6.98 15.53
C ALA A 78 1.60 -7.53 15.32
N TRP A 79 2.17 -7.33 14.11
CA TRP A 79 3.56 -7.70 13.84
C TRP A 79 4.53 -6.98 14.78
N TYR A 80 4.34 -5.69 14.98
CA TYR A 80 5.21 -4.88 15.84
C TYR A 80 5.12 -5.31 17.31
N VAL A 81 3.90 -5.55 17.82
CA VAL A 81 3.69 -6.06 19.19
C VAL A 81 4.35 -7.42 19.39
N ASN A 82 4.22 -8.35 18.46
CA ASN A 82 4.87 -9.65 18.52
C ASN A 82 6.40 -9.52 18.54
N THR A 83 6.94 -8.58 17.76
CA THR A 83 8.37 -8.28 17.73
C THR A 83 8.87 -7.76 19.08
N ILE A 84 8.16 -6.84 19.73
CA ILE A 84 8.49 -6.29 21.04
C ILE A 84 8.43 -7.36 22.12
N LEU A 85 7.42 -8.23 22.07
CA LEU A 85 7.25 -9.32 23.04
C LEU A 85 8.25 -10.45 22.85
N GLY A 86 9.20 -10.31 21.93
CA GLY A 86 10.22 -11.33 21.67
C GLY A 86 9.67 -12.60 20.99
N ARG A 87 8.41 -12.59 20.58
CA ARG A 87 7.76 -13.68 19.83
C ARG A 87 8.18 -13.67 18.36
N ARG A 88 9.48 -13.59 18.12
CA ARG A 88 10.07 -13.54 16.76
C ARG A 88 9.85 -14.80 15.91
N ASN A 89 9.12 -15.79 16.41
CA ASN A 89 8.90 -17.08 15.75
C ASN A 89 7.74 -17.08 14.77
N GLU A 90 7.09 -15.95 14.48
CA GLU A 90 6.22 -15.85 13.32
C GLU A 90 7.11 -15.78 12.08
N VAL A 91 7.50 -16.95 11.63
CA VAL A 91 8.20 -17.16 10.36
C VAL A 91 7.27 -16.70 9.25
N PHE A 92 7.79 -15.87 8.33
CA PHE A 92 7.09 -15.63 7.06
C PHE A 92 6.81 -16.97 6.36
N PRO A 93 5.60 -17.24 5.94
CA PRO A 93 4.40 -16.42 6.06
C PRO A 93 3.62 -16.67 7.36
N GLY A 94 3.01 -15.61 7.89
CA GLY A 94 2.12 -15.66 9.05
C GLY A 94 0.70 -15.15 8.75
N LEU A 95 -0.18 -15.20 9.76
CA LEU A 95 -1.54 -14.65 9.65
C LEU A 95 -1.55 -13.15 9.32
N ILE A 96 -0.52 -12.44 9.72
CA ILE A 96 -0.33 -11.01 9.45
C ILE A 96 -0.20 -10.76 7.95
N ASP A 97 0.50 -11.63 7.22
CA ASP A 97 0.68 -11.52 5.77
C ASP A 97 -0.65 -11.66 5.02
N ILE A 98 -1.55 -12.52 5.51
CA ILE A 98 -2.90 -12.64 4.96
C ILE A 98 -3.66 -11.32 5.11
N GLY A 99 -3.57 -10.66 6.27
CA GLY A 99 -4.17 -9.35 6.49
C GLY A 99 -3.60 -8.26 5.57
N ILE A 100 -2.30 -8.26 5.34
CA ILE A 100 -1.64 -7.34 4.40
C ILE A 100 -2.13 -7.58 2.96
N ILE A 101 -2.14 -8.82 2.50
CA ILE A 101 -2.62 -9.18 1.15
C ILE A 101 -4.09 -8.79 0.98
N ALA A 102 -4.94 -9.08 1.97
CA ALA A 102 -6.34 -8.69 1.95
C ALA A 102 -6.50 -7.15 1.89
N SER A 103 -5.64 -6.39 2.58
CA SER A 103 -5.66 -4.93 2.49
C SER A 103 -5.33 -4.42 1.09
N ILE A 104 -4.38 -5.06 0.38
CA ILE A 104 -4.02 -4.72 -1.01
C ILE A 104 -5.21 -4.97 -1.94
N PHE A 105 -5.93 -6.08 -1.77
CA PHE A 105 -7.13 -6.36 -2.56
C PHE A 105 -8.26 -5.37 -2.27
N LEU A 106 -8.50 -5.01 -1.01
CA LEU A 106 -9.49 -3.99 -0.66
C LEU A 106 -9.15 -2.62 -1.28
N LEU A 107 -7.86 -2.25 -1.32
CA LEU A 107 -7.42 -1.03 -1.98
C LEU A 107 -7.64 -1.10 -3.49
N THR A 108 -7.43 -2.27 -4.10
CA THR A 108 -7.72 -2.51 -5.52
C THR A 108 -9.20 -2.31 -5.82
N VAL A 109 -10.09 -2.83 -4.97
CA VAL A 109 -11.54 -2.62 -5.07
C VAL A 109 -11.89 -1.13 -4.89
N ALA A 110 -11.26 -0.45 -3.93
CA ALA A 110 -11.46 1.00 -3.74
C ALA A 110 -11.15 1.79 -5.02
N TYR A 111 -10.08 1.44 -5.73
CA TYR A 111 -9.74 2.09 -7.00
C TYR A 111 -10.75 1.82 -8.11
N GLN A 112 -11.28 0.60 -8.22
CA GLN A 112 -12.33 0.27 -9.19
C GLN A 112 -13.59 1.10 -8.98
N HIS A 113 -13.95 1.39 -7.72
CA HIS A 113 -15.09 2.22 -7.37
C HIS A 113 -14.81 3.72 -7.44
N ALA A 114 -13.53 4.12 -7.32
CA ALA A 114 -13.12 5.52 -7.31
C ALA A 114 -12.93 6.13 -8.71
N PHE A 115 -12.67 5.33 -9.73
CA PHE A 115 -12.25 5.87 -11.02
C PHE A 115 -12.95 5.19 -12.20
N PRO A 116 -13.34 5.96 -13.24
CA PRO A 116 -13.81 5.40 -14.49
C PRO A 116 -12.67 4.63 -15.18
N ARG A 117 -13.03 3.56 -15.85
CA ARG A 117 -12.07 2.72 -16.60
C ARG A 117 -11.48 3.51 -17.78
N LYS A 118 -10.15 3.54 -17.87
CA LYS A 118 -9.41 4.18 -18.97
C LYS A 118 -8.71 3.14 -19.85
N ARG A 119 -8.40 3.54 -21.07
CA ARG A 119 -7.54 2.74 -21.95
C ARG A 119 -6.08 2.98 -21.59
N VAL A 120 -5.38 1.91 -21.27
CA VAL A 120 -3.93 1.89 -21.03
C VAL A 120 -3.27 1.09 -22.15
N ALA A 121 -2.06 1.48 -22.53
CA ALA A 121 -1.31 0.79 -23.56
C ALA A 121 -1.04 -0.67 -23.16
N GLY A 122 -1.38 -1.61 -24.05
CA GLY A 122 -1.31 -3.05 -23.77
C GLY A 122 0.10 -3.54 -23.42
N ASN A 123 1.14 -2.92 -23.97
CA ASN A 123 2.53 -3.24 -23.65
C ASN A 123 2.91 -2.93 -22.19
N ILE A 124 2.36 -1.86 -21.59
CA ILE A 124 2.56 -1.53 -20.18
C ILE A 124 1.89 -2.59 -19.30
N LEU A 125 0.65 -2.95 -19.61
CA LEU A 125 -0.07 -4.00 -18.89
C LEU A 125 0.62 -5.35 -19.00
N LEU A 126 1.11 -5.71 -20.18
CA LEU A 126 1.91 -6.91 -20.42
C LEU A 126 3.21 -6.90 -19.63
N GLY A 127 3.90 -5.76 -19.54
CA GLY A 127 5.12 -5.61 -18.73
C GLY A 127 4.86 -5.88 -17.25
N ILE A 128 3.77 -5.32 -16.68
CA ILE A 128 3.39 -5.56 -15.28
C ILE A 128 3.03 -7.04 -15.09
N LEU A 129 2.21 -7.61 -15.97
CA LEU A 129 1.84 -9.04 -15.92
C LEU A 129 3.08 -9.93 -16.00
N ALA A 130 4.02 -9.63 -16.89
CA ALA A 130 5.25 -10.39 -17.00
C ALA A 130 6.04 -10.39 -15.68
N VAL A 131 6.27 -9.23 -15.07
CA VAL A 131 6.98 -9.13 -13.78
C VAL A 131 6.23 -9.88 -12.67
N THR A 132 4.92 -9.71 -12.59
CA THR A 132 4.09 -10.31 -11.54
C THR A 132 3.91 -11.83 -11.66
N LEU A 133 4.16 -12.40 -12.82
CA LEU A 133 4.09 -13.84 -13.06
C LEU A 133 5.48 -14.50 -13.16
N ILE A 134 6.40 -13.91 -13.92
CA ILE A 134 7.71 -14.53 -14.18
C ILE A 134 8.57 -14.56 -12.92
N VAL A 135 8.59 -13.46 -12.14
CA VAL A 135 9.44 -13.40 -10.94
C VAL A 135 9.02 -14.44 -9.90
N PRO A 136 7.75 -14.50 -9.44
CA PRO A 136 7.37 -15.52 -8.46
C PRO A 136 7.41 -16.94 -9.02
N LEU A 137 7.20 -17.14 -10.33
CA LEU A 137 7.34 -18.44 -10.96
C LEU A 137 8.81 -18.89 -10.96
N ALA A 138 9.75 -18.00 -11.26
CA ALA A 138 11.18 -18.29 -11.17
C ALA A 138 11.59 -18.65 -9.72
N ILE A 139 11.05 -17.96 -8.73
CA ILE A 139 11.26 -18.28 -7.31
C ILE A 139 10.69 -19.67 -7.00
N LEU A 140 9.50 -19.98 -7.47
CA LEU A 140 8.85 -21.29 -7.28
C LEU A 140 9.67 -22.43 -7.90
N ILE A 141 10.20 -22.23 -9.10
CA ILE A 141 11.03 -23.22 -9.81
C ILE A 141 12.37 -23.42 -9.07
N THR A 142 13.00 -22.36 -8.60
CA THR A 142 14.32 -22.43 -7.98
C THR A 142 14.29 -22.89 -6.52
N ARG A 143 13.22 -22.60 -5.77
CA ARG A 143 13.07 -22.92 -4.34
C ARG A 143 12.10 -24.06 -4.06
N GLY A 144 11.38 -24.51 -5.07
CA GLY A 144 10.32 -25.52 -4.92
C GLY A 144 9.02 -24.96 -4.32
N ILE A 145 8.02 -25.82 -4.22
CA ILE A 145 6.71 -25.48 -3.66
C ILE A 145 6.81 -25.49 -2.13
N SER A 146 6.63 -24.34 -1.51
CA SER A 146 6.55 -24.15 -0.07
C SER A 146 5.51 -23.09 0.26
N LEU A 147 5.10 -23.00 1.52
CA LEU A 147 4.18 -21.94 1.95
C LEU A 147 4.77 -20.54 1.69
N GLN A 148 6.09 -20.37 1.87
CA GLN A 148 6.79 -19.12 1.59
C GLN A 148 6.71 -18.73 0.09
N THR A 149 6.97 -19.68 -0.81
CA THR A 149 6.94 -19.40 -2.26
C THR A 149 5.52 -19.15 -2.76
N LEU A 150 4.52 -19.83 -2.19
CA LEU A 150 3.10 -19.57 -2.48
C LEU A 150 2.65 -18.19 -2.00
N MET A 151 3.06 -17.78 -0.79
CA MET A 151 2.75 -16.44 -0.29
C MET A 151 3.47 -15.35 -1.08
N THR A 152 4.70 -15.59 -1.52
CA THR A 152 5.40 -14.69 -2.45
C THR A 152 4.60 -14.51 -3.74
N PHE A 153 4.07 -15.59 -4.29
CA PHE A 153 3.21 -15.53 -5.47
C PHE A 153 1.95 -14.68 -5.22
N LEU A 154 1.28 -14.86 -4.06
CA LEU A 154 0.10 -14.09 -3.70
C LEU A 154 0.40 -12.59 -3.52
N TYR A 155 1.54 -12.23 -2.94
CA TYR A 155 1.97 -10.83 -2.86
C TYR A 155 2.17 -10.21 -4.24
N PHE A 156 2.88 -10.91 -5.13
CA PHE A 156 3.08 -10.44 -6.50
C PHE A 156 1.76 -10.30 -7.25
N PHE A 157 0.85 -11.25 -7.11
CA PHE A 157 -0.47 -11.21 -7.72
C PHE A 157 -1.32 -10.04 -7.19
N ALA A 158 -1.35 -9.83 -5.88
CA ALA A 158 -2.07 -8.72 -5.26
C ALA A 158 -1.51 -7.37 -5.69
N CYS A 159 -0.18 -7.19 -5.63
CA CYS A 159 0.48 -5.96 -6.06
C CYS A 159 0.34 -5.70 -7.55
N GLY A 160 0.44 -6.75 -8.38
CA GLY A 160 0.21 -6.65 -9.82
C GLY A 160 -1.22 -6.22 -10.15
N SER A 161 -2.20 -6.79 -9.46
CA SER A 161 -3.60 -6.38 -9.58
C SER A 161 -3.81 -4.93 -9.20
N LEU A 162 -3.21 -4.48 -8.08
CA LEU A 162 -3.28 -3.09 -7.63
C LEU A 162 -2.63 -2.14 -8.66
N LEU A 163 -1.47 -2.50 -9.22
CA LEU A 163 -0.78 -1.70 -10.23
C LEU A 163 -1.59 -1.60 -11.53
N ILE A 164 -2.10 -2.72 -12.02
CA ILE A 164 -2.91 -2.76 -13.25
C ILE A 164 -4.17 -1.91 -13.06
N ILE A 165 -4.91 -2.13 -11.99
CA ILE A 165 -6.14 -1.38 -11.70
C ILE A 165 -5.80 0.09 -11.41
N GLY A 166 -4.75 0.38 -10.66
CA GLY A 166 -4.28 1.74 -10.43
C GLY A 166 -3.95 2.48 -11.72
N LEU A 167 -3.23 1.84 -12.66
CA LEU A 167 -2.93 2.42 -13.97
C LEU A 167 -4.20 2.63 -14.80
N ILE A 168 -5.07 1.63 -14.91
CA ILE A 168 -6.29 1.70 -15.72
C ILE A 168 -7.21 2.82 -15.23
N HIS A 169 -7.28 3.05 -13.93
CA HIS A 169 -8.27 3.92 -13.33
C HIS A 169 -7.73 5.30 -12.91
N SER A 170 -6.44 5.43 -12.54
CA SER A 170 -5.91 6.70 -11.99
C SER A 170 -5.02 7.50 -12.94
N LEU A 171 -4.69 6.96 -14.12
CA LEU A 171 -3.74 7.61 -15.04
C LEU A 171 -4.23 9.00 -15.48
N GLY A 172 -3.46 10.03 -15.11
CA GLY A 172 -3.67 11.40 -15.54
C GLY A 172 -4.71 12.23 -14.78
N GLU A 173 -5.47 11.64 -13.82
CA GLU A 173 -6.50 12.40 -13.11
C GLU A 173 -6.09 12.92 -11.72
N TYR A 174 -5.28 12.13 -11.00
CA TYR A 174 -4.86 12.45 -9.64
C TYR A 174 -3.39 12.12 -9.44
N PRO A 175 -2.48 13.09 -9.71
CA PRO A 175 -1.03 12.86 -9.73
C PRO A 175 -0.45 12.10 -8.55
N PRO A 176 -0.90 12.27 -7.28
CA PRO A 176 -0.29 11.56 -6.16
C PRO A 176 -0.60 10.06 -6.09
N ILE A 177 -1.70 9.58 -6.71
CA ILE A 177 -2.14 8.19 -6.56
C ILE A 177 -1.18 7.23 -7.25
N LEU A 178 -0.78 7.53 -8.47
CA LEU A 178 0.09 6.63 -9.24
C LEU A 178 1.45 6.42 -8.58
N PRO A 179 2.24 7.45 -8.22
CA PRO A 179 3.49 7.25 -7.50
C PRO A 179 3.28 6.60 -6.14
N GLY A 180 2.19 6.92 -5.42
CA GLY A 180 1.85 6.26 -4.16
C GLY A 180 1.62 4.77 -4.33
N THR A 181 0.85 4.38 -5.34
CA THR A 181 0.58 2.99 -5.70
C THR A 181 1.86 2.25 -6.11
N LEU A 182 2.72 2.89 -6.91
CA LEU A 182 4.00 2.31 -7.32
C LEU A 182 4.92 2.05 -6.13
N LEU A 183 5.12 3.03 -5.25
CA LEU A 183 5.95 2.88 -4.06
C LEU A 183 5.44 1.76 -3.16
N PHE A 184 4.14 1.73 -2.90
CA PHE A 184 3.50 0.71 -2.08
C PHE A 184 3.63 -0.69 -2.70
N ALA A 185 3.33 -0.85 -3.98
CA ALA A 185 3.41 -2.13 -4.66
C ALA A 185 4.85 -2.65 -4.78
N ILE A 186 5.81 -1.79 -5.12
CA ILE A 186 7.24 -2.16 -5.17
C ILE A 186 7.72 -2.65 -3.81
N ALA A 187 7.35 -1.96 -2.72
CA ALA A 187 7.69 -2.37 -1.37
C ALA A 187 7.21 -3.81 -1.07
N PHE A 188 5.96 -4.12 -1.43
CA PHE A 188 5.37 -5.44 -1.19
C PHE A 188 5.70 -6.49 -2.25
N MET A 189 6.37 -6.15 -3.32
CA MET A 189 7.05 -7.10 -4.19
C MET A 189 8.46 -7.45 -3.67
N ILE A 190 9.17 -6.48 -3.09
CA ILE A 190 10.51 -6.71 -2.53
C ILE A 190 10.44 -7.45 -1.19
N TYR A 191 9.45 -7.15 -0.36
CA TYR A 191 9.29 -7.73 0.98
C TYR A 191 9.31 -9.28 0.97
N PRO A 192 8.45 -9.98 0.22
CA PRO A 192 8.44 -11.44 0.23
C PRO A 192 9.71 -12.05 -0.39
N ILE A 193 10.37 -11.37 -1.33
CA ILE A 193 11.67 -11.79 -1.86
C ILE A 193 12.71 -11.76 -0.73
N ARG A 194 12.78 -10.65 0.01
CA ARG A 194 13.66 -10.50 1.15
C ARG A 194 13.48 -11.64 2.15
N GLU A 195 12.24 -11.92 2.55
CA GLU A 195 11.92 -12.95 3.54
C GLU A 195 12.20 -14.36 3.01
N THR A 196 11.88 -14.63 1.75
CA THR A 196 12.10 -15.95 1.12
C THR A 196 13.60 -16.29 0.95
N PHE A 197 14.43 -15.28 0.68
CA PHE A 197 15.87 -15.46 0.48
C PHE A 197 16.70 -15.08 1.70
N PHE A 198 16.08 -14.71 2.82
CA PHE A 198 16.75 -14.26 4.04
C PHE A 198 17.79 -13.16 3.78
N LEU A 199 17.45 -12.21 2.90
CA LEU A 199 18.36 -11.14 2.54
C LEU A 199 18.51 -10.14 3.68
N VAL A 200 19.70 -10.09 4.28
CA VAL A 200 20.05 -9.12 5.33
C VAL A 200 20.88 -8.01 4.70
N ASN A 201 20.21 -6.95 4.23
CA ASN A 201 20.86 -5.77 3.69
C ASN A 201 20.19 -4.50 4.26
N PRO A 202 20.95 -3.58 4.88
CA PRO A 202 20.39 -2.33 5.42
C PRO A 202 19.58 -1.53 4.41
N PHE A 203 19.96 -1.53 3.13
CA PHE A 203 19.21 -0.84 2.09
C PHE A 203 17.80 -1.40 1.85
N LEU A 204 17.55 -2.66 2.20
CA LEU A 204 16.21 -3.23 2.13
C LEU A 204 15.26 -2.64 3.19
N ASN A 205 15.78 -1.96 4.20
CA ASN A 205 14.98 -1.25 5.18
C ASN A 205 14.22 -0.07 4.55
N VAL A 206 14.61 0.38 3.36
CA VAL A 206 13.87 1.39 2.57
C VAL A 206 12.43 0.93 2.24
N ILE A 207 12.15 -0.38 2.28
CA ILE A 207 10.80 -0.93 2.09
C ILE A 207 9.80 -0.19 2.98
N GLY A 208 10.13 0.00 4.27
CA GLY A 208 9.27 0.71 5.21
C GLY A 208 9.00 2.16 4.78
N VAL A 209 10.03 2.87 4.28
CA VAL A 209 9.90 4.23 3.76
C VAL A 209 8.96 4.26 2.55
N PHE A 210 9.09 3.31 1.64
CA PHE A 210 8.21 3.22 0.47
C PHE A 210 6.76 2.94 0.87
N VAL A 211 6.54 2.10 1.89
CA VAL A 211 5.19 1.80 2.37
C VAL A 211 4.52 3.05 2.92
N PHE A 212 5.09 3.74 3.91
CA PHE A 212 4.39 4.89 4.50
C PHE A 212 4.32 6.10 3.57
N SER A 213 5.28 6.27 2.65
CA SER A 213 5.21 7.28 1.59
C SER A 213 4.08 6.94 0.61
N GLY A 214 4.00 5.67 0.19
CA GLY A 214 2.94 5.17 -0.69
C GLY A 214 1.56 5.37 -0.09
N LEU A 215 1.36 4.94 1.16
CA LEU A 215 0.10 5.14 1.89
C LEU A 215 -0.28 6.63 1.97
N SER A 216 0.68 7.51 2.28
CA SER A 216 0.42 8.95 2.39
C SER A 216 -0.02 9.57 1.06
N LEU A 217 0.65 9.24 -0.04
CA LEU A 217 0.29 9.71 -1.37
C LEU A 217 -1.08 9.19 -1.83
N ILE A 218 -1.41 7.94 -1.48
CA ILE A 218 -2.72 7.36 -1.77
C ILE A 218 -3.83 8.13 -1.04
N VAL A 219 -3.64 8.47 0.24
CA VAL A 219 -4.64 9.26 0.99
C VAL A 219 -4.81 10.65 0.38
N ILE A 220 -3.69 11.34 0.07
CA ILE A 220 -3.71 12.69 -0.54
C ILE A 220 -4.47 12.69 -1.87
N GLY A 221 -4.34 11.64 -2.67
CA GLY A 221 -4.97 11.55 -3.98
C GLY A 221 -6.39 10.98 -3.96
N LEU A 222 -6.66 9.94 -3.19
CA LEU A 222 -7.91 9.19 -3.26
C LEU A 222 -9.08 9.94 -2.62
N ILE A 223 -8.88 10.67 -1.53
CA ILE A 223 -9.96 11.45 -0.89
C ILE A 223 -10.54 12.51 -1.83
N PRO A 224 -9.73 13.37 -2.49
CA PRO A 224 -10.26 14.31 -3.48
C PRO A 224 -10.94 13.65 -4.66
N ALA A 225 -10.41 12.50 -5.13
CA ALA A 225 -11.02 11.73 -6.21
C ALA A 225 -12.43 11.26 -5.86
N CYS A 226 -12.59 10.59 -4.72
CA CYS A 226 -13.90 10.12 -4.26
C CYS A 226 -14.87 11.28 -3.98
N LYS A 227 -14.38 12.44 -3.50
CA LYS A 227 -15.21 13.64 -3.35
C LYS A 227 -15.79 14.10 -4.69
N LYS A 228 -14.98 14.14 -5.76
CA LYS A 228 -15.44 14.53 -7.10
C LYS A 228 -16.53 13.59 -7.60
N ILE A 229 -16.38 12.29 -7.40
CA ILE A 229 -17.39 11.30 -7.81
C ILE A 229 -18.69 11.49 -7.05
N ALA A 230 -18.61 11.66 -5.73
CA ALA A 230 -19.78 11.90 -4.90
C ALA A 230 -20.54 13.16 -5.34
N SER A 231 -19.84 14.22 -5.76
CA SER A 231 -20.48 15.44 -6.26
C SER A 231 -21.16 15.28 -7.62
N MET A 232 -20.71 14.33 -8.46
CA MET A 232 -21.33 14.03 -9.75
C MET A 232 -22.54 13.08 -9.63
N ALA A 233 -22.58 12.27 -8.57
CA ALA A 233 -23.68 11.33 -8.30
C ALA A 233 -24.89 11.99 -7.62
N LEU A 234 -24.73 13.15 -6.99
CA LEU A 234 -25.86 13.91 -6.48
C LEU A 234 -26.58 14.56 -7.68
N PRO A 235 -27.85 14.20 -7.96
CA PRO A 235 -28.62 14.93 -8.94
C PRO A 235 -28.60 16.41 -8.53
N ALA A 236 -28.44 17.30 -9.52
CA ALA A 236 -28.67 18.72 -9.29
C ALA A 236 -30.08 18.82 -8.73
N THR A 237 -30.21 18.87 -7.41
CA THR A 237 -31.49 19.14 -6.75
C THR A 237 -31.91 20.48 -7.23
N LEU A 238 -32.96 20.44 -8.07
CA LEU A 238 -33.71 21.57 -8.59
C LEU A 238 -33.89 22.65 -7.52
N PRO A 239 -33.86 23.91 -7.94
CA PRO A 239 -33.90 25.08 -7.06
C PRO A 239 -35.16 25.13 -6.20
#